data_71ff27b317acf7fa47c84d7090ba0256
#
_entry.id   71ff27b317acf7fa47c84d7090ba0256
#
_cell.length_a   1.000
_cell.length_b   1.000
_cell.length_c   1.000
_cell.angle_alpha   90.00
_cell.angle_beta   90.00
_cell.angle_gamma   90.00
#
_symmetry.space_group_name_H-M   'P 1'
#
loop_
_entity.id
_entity.type
_entity.pdbx_description
1 polymer ?
#
loop_
_entity_poly.entity_id
_entity_poly.type
_entity_poly.pdbx_seq_one_letter_code
_entity_poly.pdbx_strand_id
1 'polypeptide(L)'
;MIRLIYMLTLLLSTLSFPSLATGLTWLDPKFVETAFYEVALKNEYSKGQKSLTKWNQPLKIWIQHKVTDKELHQELVELHLAHLSTITGLNITIVNQKSEANIKWVFTSESTWYQDAKNAIGIKSTDHLKTAICTAGYQMNHRGEIVKAGIAIPVDLARERGKLLACIVEEITQVLGLPNDSELAYPSIFNDQTPNDLLSPLDVVLLKLLYEPELKIGLTKTQLKPTIQRILKRYQAEGVLQNASKVSTQAPLYKLVGY
;
A
#
# COMPACT_ATOMS: atom_id res chain seq x y z
N MET A 1 -60.85 -54.71 15.88
CA MET A 1 -60.78 -53.34 15.34
C MET A 1 -59.33 -52.87 15.45
N ILE A 2 -58.55 -52.98 14.36
CA ILE A 2 -57.15 -52.67 14.32
C ILE A 2 -57.04 -51.26 13.70
N ARG A 3 -56.56 -50.28 14.48
CA ARG A 3 -56.30 -48.96 13.97
C ARG A 3 -54.89 -48.93 13.38
N LEU A 4 -54.78 -48.68 12.07
CA LEU A 4 -53.56 -48.52 11.34
C LEU A 4 -53.13 -47.05 11.47
N ILE A 5 -51.99 -46.78 12.14
CA ILE A 5 -51.39 -45.48 12.24
C ILE A 5 -50.38 -45.34 11.11
N TYR A 6 -50.67 -44.49 10.11
CA TYR A 6 -49.72 -44.08 9.09
C TYR A 6 -48.77 -43.06 9.63
N MET A 7 -47.51 -43.42 9.79
CA MET A 7 -46.41 -42.52 10.16
C MET A 7 -45.86 -41.87 8.88
N LEU A 8 -46.22 -40.62 8.65
CA LEU A 8 -45.76 -39.84 7.52
C LEU A 8 -44.38 -39.27 7.87
N THR A 9 -43.30 -39.91 7.39
CA THR A 9 -41.93 -39.39 7.51
C THR A 9 -41.70 -38.29 6.48
N LEU A 10 -41.65 -37.03 6.96
CA LEU A 10 -41.29 -35.85 6.17
C LEU A 10 -39.76 -35.85 5.94
N LEU A 11 -39.31 -36.22 4.75
CA LEU A 11 -37.91 -36.10 4.33
C LEU A 11 -37.64 -34.60 4.03
N LEU A 12 -37.05 -33.87 5.01
CA LEU A 12 -36.48 -32.55 4.75
C LEU A 12 -35.15 -32.73 3.99
N SER A 13 -35.22 -32.61 2.67
CA SER A 13 -34.02 -32.45 1.86
C SER A 13 -33.44 -31.05 2.09
N THR A 14 -32.37 -30.95 2.88
CA THR A 14 -31.57 -29.72 3.01
C THR A 14 -30.84 -29.50 1.68
N LEU A 15 -31.38 -28.61 0.86
CA LEU A 15 -30.68 -28.05 -0.28
C LEU A 15 -29.55 -27.15 0.26
N SER A 16 -28.34 -27.72 0.40
CA SER A 16 -27.13 -26.96 0.63
C SER A 16 -26.83 -26.17 -0.65
N PHE A 17 -27.23 -24.92 -0.70
CA PHE A 17 -26.74 -24.00 -1.71
C PHE A 17 -25.26 -23.73 -1.41
N PRO A 18 -24.33 -23.98 -2.37
CA PRO A 18 -22.96 -23.51 -2.20
C PRO A 18 -23.02 -21.99 -2.13
N SER A 19 -22.65 -21.44 -0.97
CA SER A 19 -22.41 -19.99 -0.83
C SER A 19 -21.24 -19.65 -1.74
N LEU A 20 -21.54 -19.18 -2.94
CA LEU A 20 -20.57 -18.51 -3.81
C LEU A 20 -20.29 -17.12 -3.24
N ALA A 21 -19.61 -17.06 -2.11
CA ALA A 21 -18.91 -15.87 -1.70
C ALA A 21 -17.70 -15.70 -2.62
N THR A 22 -17.95 -15.36 -3.88
CA THR A 22 -16.92 -14.84 -4.78
C THR A 22 -16.66 -13.41 -4.39
N GLY A 23 -16.03 -13.20 -3.23
CA GLY A 23 -15.40 -11.92 -2.93
C GLY A 23 -14.38 -11.65 -4.02
N LEU A 24 -14.52 -10.51 -4.70
CA LEU A 24 -13.52 -10.01 -5.63
C LEU A 24 -12.18 -9.97 -4.88
N THR A 25 -11.15 -10.61 -5.43
CA THR A 25 -9.84 -10.75 -4.79
C THR A 25 -8.74 -10.34 -5.75
N TRP A 26 -7.50 -10.26 -5.23
CA TRP A 26 -6.32 -10.04 -6.07
C TRP A 26 -6.10 -11.11 -7.15
N LEU A 27 -6.83 -12.21 -7.12
CA LEU A 27 -6.82 -13.25 -8.17
C LEU A 27 -7.67 -12.88 -9.38
N ASP A 28 -8.57 -11.88 -9.24
CA ASP A 28 -9.38 -11.37 -10.35
C ASP A 28 -8.67 -10.16 -11.02
N PRO A 29 -8.22 -10.29 -12.28
CA PRO A 29 -7.60 -9.20 -13.01
C PRO A 29 -8.44 -7.92 -13.08
N LYS A 30 -9.77 -8.04 -13.16
CA LYS A 30 -10.66 -6.89 -13.24
C LYS A 30 -10.74 -6.14 -11.91
N PHE A 31 -10.74 -6.87 -10.80
CA PHE A 31 -10.66 -6.28 -9.48
C PHE A 31 -9.32 -5.53 -9.28
N VAL A 32 -8.19 -6.17 -9.63
CA VAL A 32 -6.86 -5.54 -9.56
C VAL A 32 -6.79 -4.29 -10.44
N GLU A 33 -7.34 -4.33 -11.67
CA GLU A 33 -7.42 -3.15 -12.56
C GLU A 33 -8.16 -2.00 -11.88
N THR A 34 -9.30 -2.29 -11.23
CA THR A 34 -10.10 -1.29 -10.51
C THR A 34 -9.33 -0.72 -9.32
N ALA A 35 -8.78 -1.57 -8.46
CA ALA A 35 -8.00 -1.15 -7.30
C ALA A 35 -6.78 -0.30 -7.72
N PHE A 36 -6.08 -0.69 -8.78
CA PHE A 36 -4.96 0.08 -9.31
C PHE A 36 -5.36 1.50 -9.72
N TYR A 37 -6.48 1.66 -10.42
CA TYR A 37 -6.94 3.00 -10.80
C TYR A 37 -7.34 3.85 -9.59
N GLU A 38 -7.94 3.23 -8.59
CA GLU A 38 -8.30 3.92 -7.36
C GLU A 38 -7.06 4.41 -6.61
N VAL A 39 -6.07 3.55 -6.42
CA VAL A 39 -4.90 3.84 -5.57
C VAL A 39 -3.83 4.65 -6.32
N ALA A 40 -3.58 4.37 -7.60
CA ALA A 40 -2.48 5.00 -8.36
C ALA A 40 -2.88 6.27 -9.12
N LEU A 41 -4.17 6.41 -9.52
CA LEU A 41 -4.63 7.51 -10.39
C LEU A 41 -5.61 8.47 -9.71
N LYS A 42 -5.73 8.39 -8.40
CA LYS A 42 -6.42 9.37 -7.55
C LYS A 42 -5.45 9.92 -6.53
N ASN A 43 -5.90 10.83 -5.71
CA ASN A 43 -5.13 11.37 -4.61
C ASN A 43 -6.09 11.78 -3.50
N GLU A 44 -5.79 11.44 -2.29
CA GLU A 44 -6.57 11.67 -1.09
C GLU A 44 -6.93 13.15 -0.88
N TYR A 45 -5.98 14.04 -1.17
CA TYR A 45 -6.11 15.48 -0.92
C TYR A 45 -6.53 16.30 -2.15
N SER A 46 -6.82 15.69 -3.30
CA SER A 46 -7.20 16.43 -4.51
C SER A 46 -8.20 15.68 -5.38
N LYS A 47 -9.24 16.39 -5.82
CA LYS A 47 -10.29 15.84 -6.68
C LYS A 47 -9.79 15.57 -8.10
N GLY A 48 -10.35 14.54 -8.74
CA GLY A 48 -10.17 14.19 -10.14
C GLY A 48 -9.11 13.12 -10.39
N GLN A 49 -9.14 12.57 -11.61
CA GLN A 49 -8.17 11.57 -12.05
C GLN A 49 -6.82 12.22 -12.34
N LYS A 50 -5.77 11.54 -11.94
CA LYS A 50 -4.38 11.92 -12.20
C LYS A 50 -3.77 11.05 -13.31
N SER A 51 -2.66 11.51 -13.84
CA SER A 51 -1.79 10.67 -14.68
C SER A 51 -0.90 9.81 -13.81
N LEU A 52 -0.41 8.69 -14.35
CA LEU A 52 0.49 7.78 -13.65
C LEU A 52 1.78 8.50 -13.26
N THR A 53 2.12 8.40 -11.99
CA THR A 53 3.36 8.93 -11.42
C THR A 53 4.14 7.81 -10.75
N LYS A 54 5.45 7.77 -10.92
CA LYS A 54 6.35 6.85 -10.24
C LYS A 54 7.78 7.36 -10.27
N TRP A 55 8.64 6.74 -9.51
CA TRP A 55 10.08 7.01 -9.56
C TRP A 55 10.70 6.43 -10.84
N ASN A 56 11.63 7.18 -11.41
CA ASN A 56 12.45 6.78 -12.55
C ASN A 56 13.96 6.93 -12.23
N GLN A 57 14.30 6.91 -10.95
CA GLN A 57 15.66 7.03 -10.44
C GLN A 57 15.79 6.24 -9.13
N PRO A 58 17.03 5.90 -8.69
CA PRO A 58 17.26 5.28 -7.39
C PRO A 58 16.69 6.11 -6.24
N LEU A 59 16.14 5.42 -5.23
CA LEU A 59 15.65 6.04 -4.02
C LEU A 59 16.78 6.12 -2.99
N LYS A 60 17.06 7.32 -2.52
CA LYS A 60 18.04 7.61 -1.48
C LYS A 60 17.33 8.21 -0.28
N ILE A 61 17.25 7.45 0.80
CA ILE A 61 16.46 7.78 1.98
C ILE A 61 17.38 8.27 3.09
N TRP A 62 17.16 9.47 3.58
CA TRP A 62 17.78 9.96 4.80
C TRP A 62 16.77 9.92 5.93
N ILE A 63 17.13 9.22 7.01
CA ILE A 63 16.27 9.02 8.17
C ILE A 63 16.77 9.93 9.30
N GLN A 64 15.87 10.74 9.85
CA GLN A 64 16.11 11.56 11.04
C GLN A 64 15.31 11.01 12.22
N HIS A 65 16.00 10.66 13.29
CA HIS A 65 15.39 10.27 14.56
C HIS A 65 15.46 11.47 15.53
N LYS A 66 14.30 11.96 15.96
CA LYS A 66 14.14 12.99 16.99
C LYS A 66 13.58 12.42 18.30
N VAL A 67 13.37 11.12 18.34
CA VAL A 67 12.82 10.35 19.46
C VAL A 67 13.73 9.15 19.74
N THR A 68 13.48 8.46 20.84
CA THR A 68 14.19 7.25 21.24
C THR A 68 13.89 6.05 20.34
N ASP A 69 14.46 4.88 20.62
CA ASP A 69 14.24 3.60 19.93
C ASP A 69 14.66 3.62 18.44
N LYS A 70 15.71 4.36 18.15
CA LYS A 70 16.26 4.52 16.81
C LYS A 70 16.54 3.16 16.14
N GLU A 71 17.12 2.24 16.85
CA GLU A 71 17.52 0.92 16.36
C GLU A 71 16.29 0.13 15.89
N LEU A 72 15.20 0.13 16.68
CA LEU A 72 13.94 -0.51 16.31
C LEU A 72 13.34 0.13 15.05
N HIS A 73 13.25 1.44 15.02
CA HIS A 73 12.68 2.13 13.86
C HIS A 73 13.48 1.86 12.59
N GLN A 74 14.81 1.84 12.71
CA GLN A 74 15.67 1.57 11.56
C GLN A 74 15.53 0.14 11.07
N GLU A 75 15.47 -0.85 11.97
CA GLU A 75 15.27 -2.25 11.62
C GLU A 75 13.95 -2.45 10.86
N LEU A 76 12.84 -1.92 11.39
CA LEU A 76 11.53 -2.01 10.73
C LEU A 76 11.55 -1.40 9.32
N VAL A 77 12.18 -0.22 9.16
CA VAL A 77 12.32 0.44 7.86
C VAL A 77 13.18 -0.40 6.92
N GLU A 78 14.35 -0.84 7.33
CA GLU A 78 15.28 -1.62 6.48
C GLU A 78 14.65 -2.91 5.96
N LEU A 79 13.96 -3.65 6.83
CA LEU A 79 13.27 -4.89 6.44
C LEU A 79 12.16 -4.61 5.42
N HIS A 80 11.40 -3.52 5.60
CA HIS A 80 10.35 -3.15 4.65
C HIS A 80 10.92 -2.66 3.31
N LEU A 81 11.96 -1.82 3.33
CA LEU A 81 12.62 -1.34 2.11
C LEU A 81 13.21 -2.50 1.28
N ALA A 82 13.79 -3.50 1.92
CA ALA A 82 14.29 -4.70 1.24
C ALA A 82 13.16 -5.45 0.53
N HIS A 83 11.99 -5.57 1.17
CA HIS A 83 10.81 -6.18 0.57
C HIS A 83 10.29 -5.37 -0.62
N LEU A 84 10.14 -4.05 -0.47
CA LEU A 84 9.73 -3.16 -1.56
C LEU A 84 10.69 -3.22 -2.75
N SER A 85 12.00 -3.25 -2.49
CA SER A 85 13.02 -3.41 -3.55
C SER A 85 12.84 -4.74 -4.30
N THR A 86 12.55 -5.83 -3.59
CA THR A 86 12.31 -7.16 -4.18
C THR A 86 11.05 -7.16 -5.06
N ILE A 87 9.97 -6.51 -4.63
CA ILE A 87 8.70 -6.48 -5.38
C ILE A 87 8.82 -5.60 -6.63
N THR A 88 9.43 -4.42 -6.49
CA THR A 88 9.41 -3.36 -7.51
C THR A 88 10.63 -3.36 -8.44
N GLY A 89 11.71 -3.99 -8.02
CA GLY A 89 13.01 -3.89 -8.69
C GLY A 89 13.72 -2.53 -8.51
N LEU A 90 13.18 -1.65 -7.66
CA LEU A 90 13.80 -0.35 -7.38
C LEU A 90 15.11 -0.51 -6.59
N ASN A 91 16.10 0.29 -6.94
CA ASN A 91 17.29 0.47 -6.12
C ASN A 91 16.96 1.44 -4.98
N ILE A 92 16.80 0.93 -3.76
CA ILE A 92 16.45 1.68 -2.56
C ILE A 92 17.62 1.59 -1.57
N THR A 93 18.15 2.74 -1.15
CA THR A 93 19.29 2.81 -0.23
C THR A 93 19.08 3.86 0.85
N ILE A 94 19.53 3.56 2.07
CA ILE A 94 19.62 4.55 3.15
C ILE A 94 20.96 5.28 3.01
N VAL A 95 20.94 6.60 3.12
CA VAL A 95 22.11 7.46 3.02
C VAL A 95 22.35 8.18 4.34
N ASN A 96 23.63 8.48 4.63
CA ASN A 96 24.01 9.14 5.88
C ASN A 96 23.87 10.65 5.81
N GLN A 97 23.94 11.24 4.63
CA GLN A 97 23.89 12.68 4.46
C GLN A 97 22.55 13.13 3.86
N LYS A 98 21.92 14.10 4.52
CA LYS A 98 20.66 14.71 4.06
C LYS A 98 20.75 15.27 2.64
N SER A 99 21.93 15.78 2.24
CA SER A 99 22.18 16.36 0.92
C SER A 99 22.11 15.34 -0.22
N GLU A 100 22.33 14.04 0.06
CA GLU A 100 22.29 12.97 -0.93
C GLU A 100 20.89 12.42 -1.16
N ALA A 101 19.96 12.72 -0.23
CA ALA A 101 18.64 12.11 -0.18
C ALA A 101 17.65 12.76 -1.13
N ASN A 102 16.83 11.93 -1.77
CA ASN A 102 15.62 12.36 -2.44
C ASN A 102 14.35 12.02 -1.65
N ILE A 103 14.47 11.20 -0.59
CA ILE A 103 13.41 10.97 0.40
C ILE A 103 13.91 11.37 1.78
N LYS A 104 13.15 12.20 2.48
CA LYS A 104 13.40 12.59 3.87
C LYS A 104 12.37 11.92 4.76
N TRP A 105 12.84 11.10 5.69
CA TRP A 105 11.99 10.41 6.66
C TRP A 105 12.30 10.89 8.06
N VAL A 106 11.31 11.40 8.79
CA VAL A 106 11.49 11.88 10.15
C VAL A 106 10.61 11.09 11.13
N PHE A 107 11.26 10.48 12.11
CA PHE A 107 10.61 9.98 13.33
C PHE A 107 10.65 11.11 14.36
N THR A 108 9.46 11.58 14.77
CA THR A 108 9.27 12.78 15.59
C THR A 108 8.27 12.49 16.73
N SER A 109 7.96 13.50 17.53
CA SER A 109 6.91 13.47 18.55
C SER A 109 5.67 14.24 18.09
N GLU A 110 4.51 13.92 18.64
CA GLU A 110 3.25 14.63 18.37
C GLU A 110 3.37 16.14 18.59
N SER A 111 4.13 16.54 19.60
CA SER A 111 4.34 17.97 19.94
C SER A 111 5.02 18.79 18.85
N THR A 112 5.81 18.16 17.98
CA THR A 112 6.60 18.86 16.94
C THR A 112 6.28 18.42 15.51
N TRP A 113 5.46 17.39 15.33
CA TRP A 113 5.32 16.73 14.04
C TRP A 113 4.73 17.59 12.93
N TYR A 114 3.86 18.56 13.23
CA TYR A 114 3.35 19.48 12.22
C TYR A 114 4.45 20.28 11.55
N GLN A 115 5.40 20.77 12.35
CA GLN A 115 6.54 21.50 11.80
C GLN A 115 7.52 20.56 11.08
N ASP A 116 7.70 19.36 11.60
CA ASP A 116 8.57 18.36 10.99
C ASP A 116 8.01 17.83 9.67
N ALA A 117 6.70 17.59 9.58
CA ALA A 117 6.02 17.27 8.34
C ALA A 117 6.17 18.38 7.29
N LYS A 118 5.97 19.64 7.67
CA LYS A 118 6.24 20.77 6.78
C LYS A 118 7.66 20.75 6.22
N ASN A 119 8.64 20.51 7.08
CA ASN A 119 10.05 20.51 6.70
C ASN A 119 10.47 19.32 5.85
N ALA A 120 9.87 18.13 6.08
CA ALA A 120 10.17 16.91 5.34
C ALA A 120 9.49 16.88 3.97
N ILE A 121 8.20 17.19 3.95
CA ILE A 121 7.33 17.03 2.78
C ILE A 121 7.25 18.31 1.94
N GLY A 122 7.36 19.48 2.60
CA GLY A 122 7.17 20.77 1.95
C GLY A 122 5.70 21.15 1.78
N ILE A 123 4.80 20.64 2.63
CA ILE A 123 3.38 20.98 2.62
C ILE A 123 3.15 22.43 3.08
N LYS A 124 2.14 23.08 2.47
CA LYS A 124 1.78 24.47 2.81
C LYS A 124 0.80 24.57 3.97
N SER A 125 -0.17 23.65 4.04
CA SER A 125 -1.16 23.54 5.12
C SER A 125 -0.95 22.27 5.93
N THR A 126 -1.28 22.34 7.22
CA THR A 126 -1.27 21.20 8.16
C THR A 126 -2.67 20.81 8.60
N ASP A 127 -3.72 21.30 7.96
CA ASP A 127 -5.10 21.04 8.39
C ASP A 127 -5.48 19.55 8.34
N HIS A 128 -5.01 18.84 7.31
CA HIS A 128 -5.21 17.39 7.19
C HIS A 128 -4.48 16.59 8.28
N LEU A 129 -3.42 17.13 8.86
CA LEU A 129 -2.67 16.46 9.93
C LEU A 129 -3.45 16.39 11.25
N LYS A 130 -4.52 17.15 11.42
CA LYS A 130 -5.34 17.15 12.65
C LYS A 130 -6.04 15.81 12.90
N THR A 131 -6.30 15.06 11.85
CA THR A 131 -6.95 13.75 11.89
C THR A 131 -6.03 12.59 11.51
N ALA A 132 -4.85 12.89 10.95
CA ALA A 132 -3.88 11.88 10.56
C ALA A 132 -3.04 11.41 11.74
N ILE A 133 -2.58 10.16 11.68
CA ILE A 133 -1.64 9.55 12.65
C ILE A 133 -0.20 9.69 12.15
N CYS A 134 0.00 9.66 10.85
CA CYS A 134 1.27 9.85 10.14
C CYS A 134 1.00 10.52 8.81
N THR A 135 2.03 10.87 8.05
CA THR A 135 1.83 11.51 6.76
C THR A 135 3.04 11.37 5.86
N ALA A 136 2.78 11.25 4.57
CA ALA A 136 3.78 11.37 3.53
C ALA A 136 3.30 12.25 2.38
N GLY A 137 4.25 12.59 1.51
CA GLY A 137 3.94 13.29 0.29
C GLY A 137 5.15 13.37 -0.62
N TYR A 138 4.88 13.61 -1.89
CA TYR A 138 5.95 13.68 -2.88
C TYR A 138 5.77 14.86 -3.84
N GLN A 139 6.84 15.18 -4.52
CA GLN A 139 6.90 16.20 -5.56
C GLN A 139 7.26 15.56 -6.89
N MET A 140 6.61 16.02 -7.95
CA MET A 140 6.84 15.57 -9.31
C MET A 140 7.49 16.66 -10.14
N ASN A 141 8.25 16.26 -11.15
CA ASN A 141 8.64 17.16 -12.23
C ASN A 141 7.49 17.29 -13.28
N HIS A 142 7.72 18.11 -14.29
CA HIS A 142 6.76 18.38 -15.37
C HIS A 142 6.43 17.14 -16.24
N ARG A 143 7.23 16.07 -16.15
CA ARG A 143 6.99 14.79 -16.83
C ARG A 143 6.16 13.80 -15.99
N GLY A 144 5.83 14.14 -14.75
CA GLY A 144 5.14 13.25 -13.82
C GLY A 144 6.06 12.26 -13.10
N GLU A 145 7.39 12.41 -13.23
CA GLU A 145 8.35 11.61 -12.47
C GLU A 145 8.41 12.11 -11.03
N ILE A 146 8.31 11.22 -10.07
CA ILE A 146 8.53 11.57 -8.65
C ILE A 146 10.02 11.84 -8.47
N VAL A 147 10.35 13.01 -7.90
CA VAL A 147 11.73 13.47 -7.74
C VAL A 147 12.14 13.68 -6.30
N LYS A 148 11.18 13.94 -5.42
CA LYS A 148 11.39 14.10 -3.98
C LYS A 148 10.19 13.58 -3.23
N ALA A 149 10.41 13.07 -2.02
CA ALA A 149 9.36 12.73 -1.08
C ALA A 149 9.75 13.07 0.36
N GLY A 150 8.77 13.12 1.23
CA GLY A 150 8.95 13.26 2.66
C GLY A 150 7.95 12.40 3.42
N ILE A 151 8.38 11.89 4.57
CA ILE A 151 7.59 11.08 5.48
C ILE A 151 7.78 11.64 6.88
N ALA A 152 6.71 11.78 7.66
CA ALA A 152 6.77 12.20 9.04
C ALA A 152 5.88 11.30 9.91
N ILE A 153 6.47 10.68 10.92
CA ILE A 153 5.79 9.75 11.83
C ILE A 153 5.98 10.26 13.27
N PRO A 154 4.92 10.74 13.94
CA PRO A 154 4.92 11.06 15.37
C PRO A 154 4.82 9.74 16.15
N VAL A 155 5.96 9.25 16.63
CA VAL A 155 6.10 7.89 17.19
C VAL A 155 5.23 7.66 18.43
N ASP A 156 5.13 8.65 19.30
CA ASP A 156 4.29 8.61 20.49
C ASP A 156 2.80 8.45 20.12
N LEU A 157 2.29 9.30 19.23
CA LEU A 157 0.91 9.21 18.74
C LEU A 157 0.67 7.89 17.98
N ALA A 158 1.59 7.51 17.09
CA ALA A 158 1.45 6.28 16.31
C ALA A 158 1.45 5.03 17.20
N ARG A 159 2.23 5.01 18.29
CA ARG A 159 2.22 3.94 19.29
C ARG A 159 0.94 3.94 20.13
N GLU A 160 0.49 5.10 20.60
CA GLU A 160 -0.77 5.23 21.33
C GLU A 160 -1.94 4.65 20.54
N ARG A 161 -1.95 4.86 19.23
CA ARG A 161 -2.98 4.34 18.30
C ARG A 161 -2.72 2.91 17.81
N GLY A 162 -1.62 2.28 18.21
CA GLY A 162 -1.23 0.96 17.73
C GLY A 162 -0.88 0.92 16.22
N LYS A 163 -0.46 2.06 15.64
CA LYS A 163 -0.28 2.25 14.20
C LYS A 163 1.17 2.52 13.76
N LEU A 164 2.15 2.37 14.63
CA LEU A 164 3.55 2.64 14.24
C LEU A 164 4.00 1.78 13.07
N LEU A 165 3.66 0.49 13.07
CA LEU A 165 4.02 -0.43 11.99
C LEU A 165 3.26 -0.08 10.70
N ALA A 166 1.94 0.17 10.78
CA ALA A 166 1.13 0.62 9.65
C ALA A 166 1.72 1.88 9.02
N CYS A 167 2.02 2.91 9.82
CA CYS A 167 2.65 4.15 9.34
C CYS A 167 3.99 3.91 8.62
N ILE A 168 4.84 3.02 9.12
CA ILE A 168 6.10 2.70 8.46
C ILE A 168 5.86 2.03 7.11
N VAL A 169 4.92 1.09 7.03
CA VAL A 169 4.66 0.32 5.82
C VAL A 169 3.92 1.16 4.78
N GLU A 170 2.88 1.85 5.19
CA GLU A 170 1.98 2.59 4.32
C GLU A 170 2.66 3.82 3.70
N GLU A 171 3.25 4.69 4.53
CA GLU A 171 3.74 6.00 4.08
C GLU A 171 4.84 5.88 3.01
N ILE A 172 5.79 4.95 3.17
CA ILE A 172 6.80 4.73 2.13
C ILE A 172 6.20 4.11 0.88
N THR A 173 5.17 3.24 1.02
CA THR A 173 4.53 2.61 -0.11
C THR A 173 3.69 3.61 -0.91
N GLN A 174 3.01 4.55 -0.24
CA GLN A 174 2.29 5.65 -0.91
C GLN A 174 3.23 6.53 -1.74
N VAL A 175 4.38 6.89 -1.22
CA VAL A 175 5.33 7.75 -1.96
C VAL A 175 6.04 7.04 -3.12
N LEU A 176 5.85 5.73 -3.28
CA LEU A 176 6.27 5.03 -4.49
C LEU A 176 5.38 5.36 -5.71
N GLY A 177 4.23 5.98 -5.50
CA GLY A 177 3.29 6.37 -6.56
C GLY A 177 1.90 5.74 -6.45
N LEU A 178 1.52 5.33 -5.24
CA LEU A 178 0.20 4.82 -4.87
C LEU A 178 -0.44 5.74 -3.80
N PRO A 179 -0.76 7.01 -4.14
CA PRO A 179 -1.01 8.05 -3.15
C PRO A 179 -2.45 8.17 -2.65
N ASN A 180 -3.32 7.17 -2.89
CA ASN A 180 -4.73 7.30 -2.55
C ASN A 180 -5.25 6.08 -1.82
N ASP A 181 -5.97 6.33 -0.73
CA ASP A 181 -6.73 5.31 -0.05
C ASP A 181 -8.09 5.09 -0.71
N SER A 182 -8.57 3.85 -0.66
CA SER A 182 -9.85 3.51 -1.29
C SER A 182 -10.50 2.29 -0.67
N GLU A 183 -11.79 2.41 -0.33
CA GLU A 183 -12.61 1.27 0.10
C GLU A 183 -12.73 0.17 -0.97
N LEU A 184 -12.44 0.49 -2.25
CA LEU A 184 -12.46 -0.46 -3.34
C LEU A 184 -11.16 -1.30 -3.45
N ALA A 185 -10.17 -1.03 -2.61
CA ALA A 185 -8.90 -1.77 -2.56
C ALA A 185 -8.81 -2.63 -1.29
N TYR A 186 -9.73 -3.57 -1.10
CA TYR A 186 -9.75 -4.44 0.09
C TYR A 186 -9.39 -5.90 -0.27
N PRO A 187 -8.53 -6.61 0.53
CA PRO A 187 -7.70 -6.08 1.62
C PRO A 187 -6.44 -5.40 1.09
N SER A 188 -6.08 -4.26 1.63
CA SER A 188 -4.92 -3.47 1.23
C SER A 188 -4.50 -2.54 2.37
N ILE A 189 -3.22 -2.16 2.43
CA ILE A 189 -2.75 -1.08 3.32
C ILE A 189 -3.33 0.29 2.91
N PHE A 190 -3.86 0.43 1.70
CA PHE A 190 -4.55 1.61 1.17
C PHE A 190 -6.06 1.56 1.45
N ASN A 191 -6.47 0.87 2.52
CA ASN A 191 -7.86 0.77 2.93
C ASN A 191 -7.96 0.72 4.46
N ASP A 192 -8.51 1.77 5.05
CA ASP A 192 -8.64 1.96 6.51
C ASP A 192 -9.38 0.83 7.23
N GLN A 193 -10.18 0.03 6.50
CA GLN A 193 -10.91 -1.10 7.07
C GLN A 193 -10.09 -2.40 7.09
N THR A 194 -8.89 -2.39 6.52
CA THR A 194 -8.01 -3.56 6.53
C THR A 194 -7.38 -3.72 7.91
N PRO A 195 -7.50 -4.90 8.55
CA PRO A 195 -6.97 -5.12 9.89
C PRO A 195 -5.44 -5.30 9.94
N ASN A 196 -4.79 -5.47 8.80
CA ASN A 196 -3.37 -5.79 8.71
C ASN A 196 -2.54 -4.52 8.50
N ASP A 197 -1.43 -4.42 9.23
CA ASP A 197 -0.47 -3.33 9.13
C ASP A 197 0.68 -3.63 8.13
N LEU A 198 0.59 -4.74 7.39
CA LEU A 198 1.59 -5.19 6.42
C LEU A 198 1.00 -5.31 5.01
N LEU A 199 1.88 -5.32 3.99
CA LEU A 199 1.43 -5.48 2.60
C LEU A 199 0.58 -6.74 2.43
N SER A 200 -0.61 -6.56 1.88
CA SER A 200 -1.48 -7.65 1.43
C SER A 200 -1.00 -8.23 0.09
N PRO A 201 -1.54 -9.38 -0.34
CA PRO A 201 -1.30 -9.87 -1.69
C PRO A 201 -1.72 -8.89 -2.79
N LEU A 202 -2.78 -8.10 -2.55
CA LEU A 202 -3.21 -7.04 -3.48
C LEU A 202 -2.13 -5.98 -3.62
N ASP A 203 -1.56 -5.50 -2.51
CA ASP A 203 -0.50 -4.48 -2.52
C ASP A 203 0.74 -4.94 -3.29
N VAL A 204 1.14 -6.20 -3.12
CA VAL A 204 2.22 -6.81 -3.90
C VAL A 204 1.94 -6.73 -5.39
N VAL A 205 0.71 -7.06 -5.82
CA VAL A 205 0.33 -6.99 -7.23
C VAL A 205 0.29 -5.56 -7.73
N LEU A 206 -0.27 -4.62 -6.96
CA LEU A 206 -0.34 -3.20 -7.31
C LEU A 206 1.05 -2.58 -7.47
N LEU A 207 1.97 -2.86 -6.54
CA LEU A 207 3.37 -2.41 -6.60
C LEU A 207 4.11 -2.97 -7.81
N LYS A 208 3.98 -4.28 -8.05
CA LYS A 208 4.59 -4.93 -9.21
C LYS A 208 4.05 -4.36 -10.52
N LEU A 209 2.73 -4.14 -10.61
CA LEU A 209 2.10 -3.54 -11.77
C LEU A 209 2.58 -2.11 -12.00
N LEU A 210 2.65 -1.27 -10.95
CA LEU A 210 3.13 0.11 -11.04
C LEU A 210 4.52 0.19 -11.68
N TYR A 211 5.41 -0.72 -11.32
CA TYR A 211 6.79 -0.72 -11.78
C TYR A 211 7.04 -1.57 -13.04
N GLU A 212 6.00 -2.09 -13.67
CA GLU A 212 6.16 -2.68 -15.01
C GLU A 212 6.74 -1.64 -15.99
N PRO A 213 7.76 -2.01 -16.75
CA PRO A 213 8.41 -1.10 -17.71
C PRO A 213 7.47 -0.57 -18.80
N GLU A 214 6.39 -1.30 -19.06
CA GLU A 214 5.38 -0.98 -20.05
C GLU A 214 4.43 0.14 -19.61
N LEU A 215 4.26 0.35 -18.28
CA LEU A 215 3.46 1.44 -17.74
C LEU A 215 4.27 2.73 -17.73
N LYS A 216 4.04 3.58 -18.72
CA LYS A 216 4.77 4.84 -18.88
C LYS A 216 4.21 5.93 -17.99
N ILE A 217 5.09 6.75 -17.41
CA ILE A 217 4.78 7.92 -16.60
C ILE A 217 3.98 8.94 -17.45
N GLY A 218 3.08 9.65 -16.81
CA GLY A 218 2.28 10.72 -17.42
C GLY A 218 1.05 10.23 -18.20
N LEU A 219 0.86 8.92 -18.37
CA LEU A 219 -0.31 8.38 -19.06
C LEU A 219 -1.55 8.44 -18.18
N THR A 220 -2.69 8.75 -18.82
CA THR A 220 -4.02 8.75 -18.21
C THR A 220 -4.60 7.34 -18.12
N LYS A 221 -5.67 7.17 -17.33
CA LYS A 221 -6.41 5.91 -17.19
C LYS A 221 -6.76 5.28 -18.54
N THR A 222 -7.30 6.08 -19.47
CA THR A 222 -7.72 5.61 -20.80
C THR A 222 -6.53 5.08 -21.60
N GLN A 223 -5.39 5.75 -21.53
CA GLN A 223 -4.17 5.35 -22.23
C GLN A 223 -3.51 4.10 -21.61
N LEU A 224 -3.59 3.95 -20.30
CA LEU A 224 -3.04 2.82 -19.55
C LEU A 224 -3.84 1.54 -19.71
N LYS A 225 -5.17 1.65 -19.85
CA LYS A 225 -6.11 0.52 -19.81
C LYS A 225 -5.69 -0.69 -20.67
N PRO A 226 -5.39 -0.56 -21.96
CA PRO A 226 -5.04 -1.73 -22.78
C PRO A 226 -3.74 -2.40 -22.32
N THR A 227 -2.78 -1.62 -21.85
CA THR A 227 -1.50 -2.14 -21.34
C THR A 227 -1.70 -2.87 -20.02
N ILE A 228 -2.46 -2.29 -19.07
CA ILE A 228 -2.77 -2.93 -17.78
C ILE A 228 -3.50 -4.26 -18.00
N GLN A 229 -4.51 -4.31 -18.85
CA GLN A 229 -5.25 -5.53 -19.12
C GLN A 229 -4.35 -6.63 -19.73
N ARG A 230 -3.43 -6.28 -20.62
CA ARG A 230 -2.46 -7.21 -21.17
C ARG A 230 -1.49 -7.73 -20.09
N ILE A 231 -0.99 -6.86 -19.21
CA ILE A 231 -0.09 -7.24 -18.12
C ILE A 231 -0.82 -8.17 -17.13
N LEU A 232 -2.03 -7.81 -16.72
CA LEU A 232 -2.80 -8.63 -15.79
C LEU A 232 -3.15 -10.01 -16.37
N LYS A 233 -3.45 -10.09 -17.67
CA LYS A 233 -3.62 -11.39 -18.34
C LYS A 233 -2.32 -12.21 -18.31
N ARG A 234 -1.17 -11.57 -18.54
CA ARG A 234 0.15 -12.20 -18.40
C ARG A 234 0.38 -12.66 -16.95
N TYR A 235 0.12 -11.82 -15.96
CA TYR A 235 0.24 -12.17 -14.54
C TYR A 235 -0.61 -13.38 -14.14
N GLN A 236 -1.82 -13.47 -14.67
CA GLN A 236 -2.69 -14.62 -14.44
C GLN A 236 -2.10 -15.90 -15.08
N ALA A 237 -1.61 -15.82 -16.32
CA ALA A 237 -1.03 -16.96 -17.03
C ALA A 237 0.30 -17.44 -16.42
N GLU A 238 1.11 -16.53 -15.91
CA GLU A 238 2.43 -16.81 -15.30
C GLU A 238 2.34 -17.15 -13.79
N GLY A 239 1.15 -17.16 -13.19
CA GLY A 239 0.95 -17.46 -11.78
C GLY A 239 1.39 -16.34 -10.83
N VAL A 240 1.59 -15.13 -11.33
CA VAL A 240 2.00 -13.97 -10.50
C VAL A 240 0.93 -13.62 -9.48
N LEU A 241 -0.36 -13.65 -9.87
CA LEU A 241 -1.47 -13.35 -8.96
C LEU A 241 -1.55 -14.41 -7.85
N GLN A 242 -1.39 -15.69 -8.18
CA GLN A 242 -1.42 -16.79 -7.22
C GLN A 242 -0.24 -16.73 -6.24
N ASN A 243 0.93 -16.32 -6.72
CA ASN A 243 2.14 -16.22 -5.91
C ASN A 243 2.18 -14.98 -5.00
N ALA A 244 1.31 -13.99 -5.21
CA ALA A 244 1.32 -12.73 -4.46
C ALA A 244 1.14 -12.93 -2.94
N SER A 245 0.32 -13.91 -2.54
CA SER A 245 0.15 -14.28 -1.11
C SER A 245 1.47 -14.77 -0.50
N LYS A 246 2.21 -15.62 -1.23
CA LYS A 246 3.52 -16.08 -0.78
C LYS A 246 4.52 -14.94 -0.67
N VAL A 247 4.53 -14.02 -1.63
CA VAL A 247 5.45 -12.86 -1.62
C VAL A 247 5.14 -11.95 -0.43
N SER A 248 3.86 -11.67 -0.13
CA SER A 248 3.50 -10.83 1.01
C SER A 248 3.89 -11.45 2.36
N THR A 249 3.61 -12.75 2.55
CA THR A 249 3.88 -13.44 3.83
C THR A 249 5.34 -13.86 4.03
N GLN A 250 6.15 -13.88 2.98
CA GLN A 250 7.59 -14.13 3.07
C GLN A 250 8.42 -12.88 3.37
N ALA A 251 7.78 -11.70 3.50
CA ALA A 251 8.46 -10.48 3.90
C ALA A 251 9.23 -10.68 5.23
N PRO A 252 10.47 -10.21 5.35
CA PRO A 252 11.21 -10.31 6.60
C PRO A 252 10.47 -9.67 7.77
N LEU A 253 9.79 -8.54 7.52
CA LEU A 253 9.00 -7.83 8.52
C LEU A 253 7.81 -8.67 9.01
N TYR A 254 7.20 -9.48 8.14
CA TYR A 254 6.11 -10.39 8.50
C TYR A 254 6.53 -11.41 9.57
N LYS A 255 7.74 -11.95 9.43
CA LYS A 255 8.30 -12.88 10.40
C LYS A 255 8.68 -12.21 11.73
N LEU A 256 9.17 -10.98 11.67
CA LEU A 256 9.58 -10.22 12.86
C LEU A 256 8.39 -9.93 13.78
N VAL A 257 7.23 -9.61 13.23
CA VAL A 257 6.04 -9.26 14.01
C VAL A 257 5.15 -10.45 14.39
N GLY A 258 5.56 -11.67 14.04
CA GLY A 258 4.97 -12.91 14.56
C GLY A 258 3.72 -13.41 13.81
N TYR A 259 3.60 -13.07 12.53
CA TYR A 259 2.56 -13.63 11.66
C TYR A 259 2.99 -14.92 10.98
#